data_395174df75594d6ab81c100643d81791
#
_entry.id   395174df75594d6ab81c100643d81791
#
_cell.length_a   1.000
_cell.length_b   1.000
_cell.length_c   1.000
_cell.angle_alpha   90.00
_cell.angle_beta   90.00
_cell.angle_gamma   90.00
#
_symmetry.space_group_name_H-M   'P 1'
#
loop_
_entity.id
_entity.type
_entity.pdbx_description
1 polymer ?
#
loop_
_entity_poly.entity_id
_entity_poly.type
_entity_poly.pdbx_seq_one_letter_code
_entity_poly.pdbx_strand_id
1 'polypeptide(L)'
;MGKFPKDFLWGGATAANQCEGAYNEGGRGLSSVDVVPFGPDRFPVALGQLKMLDCDAEHFYPSHEAIDMYHHFKEDIKLFAEMGFRCYRMSIAWTRILPNGDDAQPNEEGLRFYEELFDECHKYGIEPLVTLCHFDTPIALIKKYGGWKDRRMVDAYAHYCEVLFQRFRGKVKYWLTFNEINMLLHMPFMGAGLLFAPGENVQQVKYQAAHHELVASAKAVKLAHAIMPDAMVGCMLAAGQFYPRTCAPADVQAAAEADRDNYFFIDVQSRGEYPVWAKKRMERAGIALQVEPGDEQLLKEGTVDFISFSYYSSRCTTVDPELMNKANGNAIMDAVKNPYLKASDWGWAIDPVGLRITMNSLYDRYQKPPFIVENGLGAVDKVEADGSIHDTYRIDYLRAHIEQMEKAINEDGLPLLGYTTWGPIDLVSASTGEMKKRYGFIYVDKDNEGKGTLARSRKDSFYWYKKVIASDGEDLA
;
A
#
# COMPACT_ATOMS: atom_id res chain seq x y z
N MET A 1 14.24 17.23 24.81
CA MET A 1 14.34 16.23 23.73
C MET A 1 13.43 16.73 22.61
N GLY A 2 13.81 16.60 21.35
CA GLY A 2 12.93 16.95 20.24
C GLY A 2 11.69 16.06 20.22
N LYS A 3 10.64 16.49 19.54
CA LYS A 3 9.36 15.75 19.46
C LYS A 3 9.52 14.41 18.73
N PHE A 4 10.44 14.35 17.74
CA PHE A 4 10.76 13.15 16.97
C PHE A 4 12.27 12.84 17.03
N PRO A 5 12.68 11.58 16.82
CA PRO A 5 14.10 11.23 16.71
C PRO A 5 14.78 11.98 15.55
N LYS A 6 16.07 12.30 15.68
CA LYS A 6 16.82 13.01 14.62
C LYS A 6 16.98 12.22 13.33
N ASP A 7 16.95 10.91 13.42
CA ASP A 7 17.02 9.96 12.31
C ASP A 7 15.65 9.50 11.82
N PHE A 8 14.57 10.17 12.27
CA PHE A 8 13.21 9.87 11.84
C PHE A 8 13.04 10.09 10.33
N LEU A 9 12.49 9.07 9.65
CA LEU A 9 12.36 9.04 8.21
C LEU A 9 11.07 9.75 7.76
N TRP A 10 11.15 11.08 7.64
CA TRP A 10 10.09 11.90 7.07
C TRP A 10 10.05 11.79 5.56
N GLY A 11 8.86 11.66 4.96
CA GLY A 11 8.77 11.64 3.49
C GLY A 11 7.37 11.47 2.95
N GLY A 12 7.31 10.87 1.77
CA GLY A 12 6.08 10.57 1.06
C GLY A 12 6.15 9.24 0.31
N ALA A 13 5.00 8.77 -0.14
CA ALA A 13 4.83 7.46 -0.77
C ALA A 13 4.02 7.55 -2.07
N THR A 14 4.43 6.82 -3.09
CA THR A 14 3.70 6.61 -4.33
C THR A 14 3.65 5.12 -4.69
N ALA A 15 2.82 4.77 -5.68
CA ALA A 15 2.81 3.45 -6.32
C ALA A 15 3.06 3.60 -7.81
N ALA A 16 3.87 2.72 -8.39
CA ALA A 16 4.24 2.75 -9.80
C ALA A 16 3.01 2.85 -10.72
N ASN A 17 2.01 2.01 -10.49
CA ASN A 17 0.79 1.96 -11.30
C ASN A 17 -0.10 3.21 -11.20
N GLN A 18 0.10 4.07 -10.18
CA GLN A 18 -0.71 5.26 -9.95
C GLN A 18 0.00 6.56 -10.38
N CYS A 19 1.32 6.50 -10.62
CA CYS A 19 2.11 7.69 -10.96
C CYS A 19 2.97 7.56 -12.22
N GLU A 20 3.53 6.40 -12.54
CA GLU A 20 4.51 6.28 -13.61
C GLU A 20 3.93 6.56 -15.00
N GLY A 21 2.81 5.92 -15.35
CA GLY A 21 2.35 5.88 -16.74
C GLY A 21 3.29 5.05 -17.63
N ALA A 22 3.46 5.46 -18.89
CA ALA A 22 4.34 4.78 -19.86
C ALA A 22 4.15 3.24 -19.86
N TYR A 23 2.87 2.80 -19.81
CA TYR A 23 2.48 1.41 -19.56
C TYR A 23 2.95 0.44 -20.66
N ASN A 24 3.22 0.94 -21.86
CA ASN A 24 3.66 0.20 -23.04
C ASN A 24 5.04 0.66 -23.56
N GLU A 25 5.81 1.38 -22.74
CA GLU A 25 7.14 1.87 -23.08
C GLU A 25 8.24 1.07 -22.39
N GLY A 26 9.46 1.17 -22.91
CA GLY A 26 10.63 0.53 -22.32
C GLY A 26 10.54 -1.00 -22.23
N GLY A 27 9.76 -1.63 -23.09
CA GLY A 27 9.59 -3.10 -23.09
C GLY A 27 8.73 -3.64 -21.95
N ARG A 28 7.98 -2.76 -21.22
CA ARG A 28 7.11 -3.15 -20.13
C ARG A 28 5.94 -4.02 -20.60
N GLY A 29 5.63 -5.09 -19.86
CA GLY A 29 4.43 -5.91 -20.05
C GLY A 29 3.22 -5.37 -19.27
N LEU A 30 2.03 -5.93 -19.52
CA LEU A 30 0.80 -5.58 -18.79
C LEU A 30 0.76 -6.24 -17.42
N SER A 31 0.25 -5.49 -16.44
CA SER A 31 -0.09 -5.96 -15.10
C SER A 31 -1.59 -5.90 -14.83
N SER A 32 -2.04 -6.52 -13.74
CA SER A 32 -3.46 -6.55 -13.35
C SER A 32 -4.09 -5.16 -13.21
N VAL A 33 -3.31 -4.15 -12.80
CA VAL A 33 -3.81 -2.78 -12.63
C VAL A 33 -3.97 -2.03 -13.96
N ASP A 34 -3.26 -2.44 -15.01
CA ASP A 34 -3.37 -1.82 -16.34
C ASP A 34 -4.68 -2.13 -17.06
N VAL A 35 -5.35 -3.21 -16.68
CA VAL A 35 -6.63 -3.63 -17.24
C VAL A 35 -7.82 -3.23 -16.37
N VAL A 36 -7.61 -2.48 -15.29
CA VAL A 36 -8.68 -1.99 -14.41
C VAL A 36 -9.15 -0.62 -14.91
N PRO A 37 -10.36 -0.52 -15.52
CA PRO A 37 -10.81 0.70 -16.18
C PRO A 37 -11.25 1.77 -15.17
N PHE A 38 -11.47 2.97 -15.66
CA PHE A 38 -12.26 4.00 -15.01
C PHE A 38 -13.77 3.74 -15.23
N GLY A 39 -14.59 4.07 -14.26
CA GLY A 39 -16.05 3.98 -14.38
C GLY A 39 -16.67 2.76 -13.71
N PRO A 40 -17.88 2.32 -14.13
CA PRO A 40 -18.69 1.34 -13.41
C PRO A 40 -18.07 -0.06 -13.35
N ASP A 41 -17.25 -0.42 -14.33
CA ASP A 41 -16.64 -1.75 -14.41
C ASP A 41 -15.39 -1.90 -13.51
N ARG A 42 -14.88 -0.78 -12.97
CA ARG A 42 -13.68 -0.77 -12.13
C ARG A 42 -13.76 -1.74 -10.94
N PHE A 43 -14.80 -1.62 -10.11
CA PHE A 43 -14.98 -2.50 -8.95
C PHE A 43 -15.26 -3.95 -9.34
N PRO A 44 -16.17 -4.26 -10.28
CA PRO A 44 -16.36 -5.62 -10.78
C PRO A 44 -15.06 -6.29 -11.25
N VAL A 45 -14.19 -5.56 -11.95
CA VAL A 45 -12.87 -6.07 -12.36
C VAL A 45 -11.96 -6.27 -11.16
N ALA A 46 -11.80 -5.27 -10.29
CA ALA A 46 -10.94 -5.35 -9.11
C ALA A 46 -11.32 -6.49 -8.15
N LEU A 47 -12.62 -6.81 -8.07
CA LEU A 47 -13.17 -7.91 -7.29
C LEU A 47 -13.06 -9.29 -7.99
N GLY A 48 -12.59 -9.35 -9.23
CA GLY A 48 -12.54 -10.60 -10.01
C GLY A 48 -13.92 -11.12 -10.47
N GLN A 49 -14.95 -10.27 -10.43
CA GLN A 49 -16.32 -10.59 -10.86
C GLN A 49 -16.49 -10.40 -12.37
N LEU A 50 -15.82 -9.40 -12.93
CA LEU A 50 -15.72 -9.16 -14.37
C LEU A 50 -14.32 -9.47 -14.86
N LYS A 51 -14.19 -10.43 -15.78
CA LYS A 51 -12.91 -10.83 -16.32
C LYS A 51 -12.43 -9.83 -17.39
N MET A 52 -11.34 -9.13 -17.09
CA MET A 52 -10.59 -8.32 -18.06
C MET A 52 -9.10 -8.67 -17.96
N LEU A 53 -8.53 -9.20 -19.03
CA LEU A 53 -7.12 -9.60 -19.12
C LEU A 53 -6.39 -8.91 -20.28
N ASP A 54 -7.09 -8.07 -21.02
CA ASP A 54 -6.56 -7.26 -22.11
C ASP A 54 -7.23 -5.89 -22.05
N CYS A 55 -6.58 -4.88 -22.59
CA CYS A 55 -7.15 -3.55 -22.73
C CYS A 55 -7.95 -3.48 -24.04
N ASP A 56 -9.05 -2.76 -24.02
CA ASP A 56 -9.88 -2.49 -25.20
C ASP A 56 -9.95 -0.99 -25.50
N ALA A 57 -10.61 -0.63 -26.60
CA ALA A 57 -10.75 0.76 -27.03
C ALA A 57 -12.01 1.45 -26.44
N GLU A 58 -12.85 0.72 -25.72
CA GLU A 58 -14.12 1.22 -25.19
C GLU A 58 -13.94 1.83 -23.78
N HIS A 59 -12.89 1.40 -23.06
CA HIS A 59 -12.62 1.85 -21.71
C HIS A 59 -11.46 2.83 -21.65
N PHE A 60 -11.53 3.73 -20.67
CA PHE A 60 -10.41 4.58 -20.28
C PHE A 60 -9.66 3.92 -19.12
N TYR A 61 -8.34 3.81 -19.25
CA TYR A 61 -7.45 3.21 -18.25
C TYR A 61 -6.54 4.27 -17.64
N PRO A 62 -6.86 4.79 -16.45
CA PRO A 62 -6.14 5.92 -15.85
C PRO A 62 -4.66 5.66 -15.60
N SER A 63 -4.27 4.39 -15.33
CA SER A 63 -2.88 4.00 -15.08
C SER A 63 -1.97 4.08 -16.31
N HIS A 64 -2.52 4.12 -17.52
CA HIS A 64 -1.72 4.09 -18.76
C HIS A 64 -0.84 5.34 -18.92
N GLU A 65 -1.36 6.50 -18.59
CA GLU A 65 -0.59 7.73 -18.53
C GLU A 65 -0.28 8.13 -17.07
N ALA A 66 -1.20 7.82 -16.14
CA ALA A 66 -1.13 8.24 -14.74
C ALA A 66 -0.81 9.74 -14.63
N ILE A 67 0.32 10.11 -14.04
CA ILE A 67 0.83 11.49 -14.03
C ILE A 67 2.15 11.62 -14.80
N ASP A 68 2.47 10.60 -15.60
CA ASP A 68 3.69 10.54 -16.41
C ASP A 68 4.98 10.76 -15.61
N MET A 69 5.02 10.21 -14.41
CA MET A 69 6.22 10.30 -13.58
C MET A 69 7.42 9.57 -14.21
N TYR A 70 7.17 8.60 -15.09
CA TYR A 70 8.23 7.90 -15.84
C TYR A 70 9.15 8.89 -16.57
N HIS A 71 8.58 9.93 -17.18
CA HIS A 71 9.35 10.98 -17.88
C HIS A 71 9.69 12.17 -16.97
N HIS A 72 8.97 12.38 -15.87
CA HIS A 72 9.08 13.55 -14.99
C HIS A 72 9.76 13.27 -13.64
N PHE A 73 10.23 12.05 -13.35
CA PHE A 73 10.70 11.65 -12.02
C PHE A 73 11.81 12.55 -11.45
N LYS A 74 12.72 13.09 -12.29
CA LYS A 74 13.79 13.99 -11.83
C LYS A 74 13.24 15.32 -11.32
N GLU A 75 12.19 15.84 -11.96
CA GLU A 75 11.47 17.04 -11.51
C GLU A 75 10.72 16.76 -10.21
N ASP A 76 10.01 15.64 -10.17
CA ASP A 76 9.20 15.25 -9.03
C ASP A 76 10.07 14.99 -7.78
N ILE A 77 11.19 14.26 -7.91
CA ILE A 77 12.14 14.03 -6.81
C ILE A 77 12.79 15.34 -6.35
N LYS A 78 13.07 16.27 -7.25
CA LYS A 78 13.58 17.60 -6.89
C LYS A 78 12.57 18.36 -6.02
N LEU A 79 11.27 18.26 -6.30
CA LEU A 79 10.23 18.85 -5.47
C LEU A 79 10.14 18.17 -4.09
N PHE A 80 10.32 16.85 -4.01
CA PHE A 80 10.40 16.13 -2.74
C PHE A 80 11.62 16.55 -1.92
N ALA A 81 12.76 16.74 -2.57
CA ALA A 81 13.98 17.27 -1.95
C ALA A 81 13.78 18.70 -1.42
N GLU A 82 13.07 19.56 -2.16
CA GLU A 82 12.71 20.90 -1.70
C GLU A 82 11.85 20.89 -0.45
N MET A 83 10.94 19.90 -0.30
CA MET A 83 10.18 19.70 0.95
C MET A 83 11.03 19.15 2.09
N GLY A 84 12.25 18.68 1.82
CA GLY A 84 13.15 18.14 2.84
C GLY A 84 12.94 16.64 3.11
N PHE A 85 12.41 15.88 2.17
CA PHE A 85 12.24 14.43 2.34
C PHE A 85 13.56 13.77 2.73
N ARG A 86 13.47 12.86 3.70
CA ARG A 86 14.57 11.95 4.12
C ARG A 86 14.31 10.54 3.63
N CYS A 87 13.08 10.23 3.26
CA CYS A 87 12.68 8.93 2.73
C CYS A 87 11.63 9.13 1.62
N TYR A 88 11.76 8.35 0.54
CA TYR A 88 10.74 8.26 -0.48
C TYR A 88 10.36 6.81 -0.69
N ARG A 89 9.11 6.46 -0.33
CA ARG A 89 8.57 5.15 -0.62
C ARG A 89 7.98 5.10 -2.03
N MET A 90 8.35 4.07 -2.77
CA MET A 90 7.85 3.82 -4.12
C MET A 90 7.66 2.33 -4.35
N SER A 91 7.03 1.93 -5.43
CA SER A 91 7.02 0.53 -5.86
C SER A 91 7.75 0.36 -7.18
N ILE A 92 8.22 -0.86 -7.45
CA ILE A 92 8.74 -1.26 -8.74
C ILE A 92 7.64 -2.02 -9.49
N ALA A 93 7.33 -1.62 -10.72
CA ALA A 93 6.41 -2.37 -11.57
C ALA A 93 7.09 -3.68 -12.00
N TRP A 94 6.58 -4.82 -11.53
CA TRP A 94 7.13 -6.15 -11.81
C TRP A 94 7.32 -6.37 -13.32
N THR A 95 6.33 -5.99 -14.12
CA THR A 95 6.34 -6.15 -15.58
C THR A 95 7.30 -5.21 -16.30
N ARG A 96 7.86 -4.19 -15.63
CA ARG A 96 8.92 -3.37 -16.20
C ARG A 96 10.28 -4.09 -16.12
N ILE A 97 10.42 -4.97 -15.14
CA ILE A 97 11.64 -5.76 -14.91
C ILE A 97 11.56 -7.10 -15.62
N LEU A 98 10.46 -7.84 -15.48
CA LEU A 98 10.18 -9.10 -16.15
C LEU A 98 8.84 -8.94 -16.89
N PRO A 99 8.83 -8.60 -18.17
CA PRO A 99 7.62 -8.27 -18.92
C PRO A 99 6.53 -9.34 -18.92
N ASN A 100 6.92 -10.62 -18.88
CA ASN A 100 6.00 -11.75 -18.74
C ASN A 100 5.90 -12.26 -17.29
N GLY A 101 6.69 -11.70 -16.38
CA GLY A 101 6.70 -12.00 -14.95
C GLY A 101 7.61 -13.16 -14.54
N ASP A 102 7.91 -14.09 -15.45
CA ASP A 102 8.83 -15.24 -15.26
C ASP A 102 9.91 -15.35 -16.34
N ASP A 103 10.25 -14.22 -16.96
CA ASP A 103 11.32 -14.14 -17.95
C ASP A 103 12.66 -14.57 -17.34
N ALA A 104 13.43 -15.39 -18.07
CA ALA A 104 14.75 -15.85 -17.61
C ALA A 104 15.78 -14.72 -17.56
N GLN A 105 15.60 -13.68 -18.38
CA GLN A 105 16.47 -12.50 -18.42
C GLN A 105 15.64 -11.24 -18.14
N PRO A 106 16.13 -10.36 -17.26
CA PRO A 106 15.44 -9.13 -16.97
C PRO A 106 15.53 -8.13 -18.12
N ASN A 107 14.55 -7.24 -18.17
CA ASN A 107 14.54 -6.08 -19.06
C ASN A 107 15.51 -5.00 -18.53
N GLU A 108 16.62 -4.81 -19.23
CA GLU A 108 17.66 -3.86 -18.81
C GLU A 108 17.19 -2.40 -18.84
N GLU A 109 16.25 -2.06 -19.71
CA GLU A 109 15.70 -0.70 -19.76
C GLU A 109 14.89 -0.38 -18.49
N GLY A 110 14.08 -1.33 -18.02
CA GLY A 110 13.36 -1.20 -16.76
C GLY A 110 14.30 -1.12 -15.55
N LEU A 111 15.37 -1.94 -15.52
CA LEU A 111 16.37 -1.86 -14.45
C LEU A 111 17.08 -0.52 -14.41
N ARG A 112 17.47 0.04 -15.57
CA ARG A 112 18.10 1.37 -15.65
C ARG A 112 17.18 2.49 -15.19
N PHE A 113 15.90 2.44 -15.55
CA PHE A 113 14.93 3.44 -15.09
C PHE A 113 14.92 3.54 -13.56
N TYR A 114 14.77 2.41 -12.85
CA TYR A 114 14.78 2.43 -11.39
C TYR A 114 16.15 2.76 -10.80
N GLU A 115 17.24 2.34 -11.44
CA GLU A 115 18.58 2.74 -11.02
C GLU A 115 18.78 4.24 -11.06
N GLU A 116 18.39 4.90 -12.16
CA GLU A 116 18.43 6.35 -12.29
C GLU A 116 17.52 7.06 -11.26
N LEU A 117 16.35 6.48 -10.97
CA LEU A 117 15.42 7.00 -9.98
C LEU A 117 16.05 6.96 -8.57
N PHE A 118 16.69 5.85 -8.19
CA PHE A 118 17.38 5.75 -6.90
C PHE A 118 18.60 6.67 -6.82
N ASP A 119 19.35 6.78 -7.90
CA ASP A 119 20.49 7.70 -7.96
C ASP A 119 20.05 9.17 -7.82
N GLU A 120 18.91 9.54 -8.39
CA GLU A 120 18.33 10.88 -8.19
C GLU A 120 17.87 11.08 -6.73
N CYS A 121 17.30 10.07 -6.06
CA CYS A 121 17.00 10.15 -4.64
C CYS A 121 18.27 10.37 -3.80
N HIS A 122 19.31 9.57 -4.03
CA HIS A 122 20.57 9.66 -3.28
C HIS A 122 21.29 11.00 -3.50
N LYS A 123 21.21 11.58 -4.68
CA LYS A 123 21.75 12.92 -4.98
C LYS A 123 21.25 13.99 -4.00
N TYR A 124 20.02 13.81 -3.48
CA TYR A 124 19.41 14.71 -2.51
C TYR A 124 19.42 14.17 -1.08
N GLY A 125 20.06 13.04 -0.82
CA GLY A 125 20.07 12.40 0.51
C GLY A 125 18.73 11.79 0.92
N ILE A 126 17.89 11.43 -0.05
CA ILE A 126 16.59 10.76 0.17
C ILE A 126 16.81 9.26 0.13
N GLU A 127 16.47 8.56 1.22
CA GLU A 127 16.53 7.10 1.31
C GLU A 127 15.36 6.46 0.55
N PRO A 128 15.60 5.58 -0.44
CA PRO A 128 14.53 4.81 -1.07
C PRO A 128 13.98 3.74 -0.13
N LEU A 129 12.64 3.64 -0.05
CA LEU A 129 11.92 2.51 0.54
C LEU A 129 11.09 1.87 -0.56
N VAL A 130 11.37 0.63 -0.90
CA VAL A 130 10.85 0.00 -2.12
C VAL A 130 9.85 -1.10 -1.81
N THR A 131 8.64 -0.97 -2.36
CA THR A 131 7.63 -2.04 -2.37
C THR A 131 7.85 -2.92 -3.60
N LEU A 132 8.06 -4.22 -3.39
CA LEU A 132 8.32 -5.19 -4.45
C LEU A 132 7.09 -5.48 -5.32
N CYS A 133 5.90 -5.59 -4.71
CA CYS A 133 4.65 -5.78 -5.44
C CYS A 133 3.55 -4.89 -4.85
N HIS A 134 3.04 -3.95 -5.65
CA HIS A 134 1.98 -3.02 -5.28
C HIS A 134 0.76 -3.20 -6.19
N PHE A 135 0.04 -4.31 -6.02
CA PHE A 135 -1.16 -4.69 -6.77
C PHE A 135 -0.95 -4.91 -8.28
N ASP A 136 0.27 -5.16 -8.73
CA ASP A 136 0.65 -5.18 -10.13
C ASP A 136 1.12 -6.58 -10.62
N THR A 137 0.33 -7.61 -10.31
CA THR A 137 0.59 -8.97 -10.79
C THR A 137 0.62 -9.02 -12.32
N PRO A 138 1.68 -9.61 -12.94
CA PRO A 138 1.79 -9.69 -14.40
C PRO A 138 0.61 -10.43 -15.04
N ILE A 139 -0.03 -9.82 -16.04
CA ILE A 139 -1.16 -10.43 -16.78
C ILE A 139 -0.73 -11.74 -17.45
N ALA A 140 0.49 -11.84 -17.94
CA ALA A 140 1.00 -13.06 -18.53
C ALA A 140 0.99 -14.23 -17.52
N LEU A 141 1.35 -13.98 -16.25
CA LEU A 141 1.28 -15.01 -15.20
C LEU A 141 -0.18 -15.32 -14.80
N ILE A 142 -1.07 -14.33 -14.82
CA ILE A 142 -2.51 -14.57 -14.60
C ILE A 142 -3.07 -15.46 -15.70
N LYS A 143 -2.75 -15.20 -16.98
CA LYS A 143 -3.14 -16.05 -18.12
C LYS A 143 -2.54 -17.45 -18.04
N LYS A 144 -1.27 -17.56 -17.62
CA LYS A 144 -0.51 -18.81 -17.60
C LYS A 144 -0.83 -19.69 -16.38
N TYR A 145 -0.99 -19.09 -15.22
CA TYR A 145 -1.11 -19.78 -13.93
C TYR A 145 -2.40 -19.50 -13.17
N GLY A 146 -3.15 -18.49 -13.53
CA GLY A 146 -4.32 -18.03 -12.80
C GLY A 146 -4.00 -17.15 -11.60
N GLY A 147 -2.88 -16.44 -11.63
CA GLY A 147 -2.44 -15.58 -10.54
C GLY A 147 -1.95 -16.37 -9.32
N TRP A 148 -2.04 -15.75 -8.14
CA TRP A 148 -1.48 -16.30 -6.90
C TRP A 148 -2.13 -17.59 -6.38
N LYS A 149 -3.18 -18.10 -7.01
CA LYS A 149 -3.71 -19.43 -6.67
C LYS A 149 -2.79 -20.59 -7.05
N ASP A 150 -1.82 -20.36 -7.93
CA ASP A 150 -0.86 -21.35 -8.36
C ASP A 150 0.49 -21.21 -7.63
N ARG A 151 1.03 -22.32 -7.16
CA ARG A 151 2.29 -22.37 -6.42
C ARG A 151 3.50 -21.80 -7.19
N ARG A 152 3.49 -21.91 -8.50
CA ARG A 152 4.58 -21.42 -9.36
C ARG A 152 4.78 -19.89 -9.26
N MET A 153 3.79 -19.16 -8.79
CA MET A 153 3.93 -17.73 -8.50
C MET A 153 4.98 -17.44 -7.44
N VAL A 154 5.17 -18.35 -6.47
CA VAL A 154 6.20 -18.21 -5.43
C VAL A 154 7.60 -18.15 -6.03
N ASP A 155 7.90 -19.03 -6.99
CA ASP A 155 9.21 -19.07 -7.64
C ASP A 155 9.41 -17.92 -8.63
N ALA A 156 8.37 -17.55 -9.38
CA ALA A 156 8.40 -16.38 -10.26
C ALA A 156 8.68 -15.09 -9.47
N TYR A 157 8.00 -14.90 -8.34
CA TYR A 157 8.23 -13.76 -7.46
C TYR A 157 9.61 -13.77 -6.82
N ALA A 158 10.08 -14.94 -6.38
CA ALA A 158 11.42 -15.06 -5.80
C ALA A 158 12.52 -14.72 -6.81
N HIS A 159 12.38 -15.16 -8.07
CA HIS A 159 13.29 -14.79 -9.14
C HIS A 159 13.29 -13.28 -9.40
N TYR A 160 12.11 -12.67 -9.48
CA TYR A 160 11.97 -11.22 -9.60
C TYR A 160 12.68 -10.48 -8.45
N CYS A 161 12.45 -10.90 -7.21
CA CYS A 161 13.10 -10.31 -6.03
C CYS A 161 14.64 -10.47 -6.09
N GLU A 162 15.13 -11.64 -6.46
CA GLU A 162 16.56 -11.90 -6.58
C GLU A 162 17.22 -10.95 -7.60
N VAL A 163 16.62 -10.78 -8.77
CA VAL A 163 17.09 -9.81 -9.79
C VAL A 163 17.22 -8.41 -9.21
N LEU A 164 16.20 -7.95 -8.48
CA LEU A 164 16.20 -6.62 -7.86
C LEU A 164 17.26 -6.48 -6.77
N PHE A 165 17.37 -7.47 -5.88
CA PHE A 165 18.32 -7.43 -4.76
C PHE A 165 19.77 -7.45 -5.25
N GLN A 166 20.06 -8.22 -6.30
CA GLN A 166 21.39 -8.23 -6.93
C GLN A 166 21.70 -6.89 -7.60
N ARG A 167 20.76 -6.35 -8.39
CA ARG A 167 20.96 -5.10 -9.14
C ARG A 167 21.10 -3.89 -8.24
N PHE A 168 20.25 -3.80 -7.20
CA PHE A 168 20.16 -2.61 -6.36
C PHE A 168 20.86 -2.75 -5.01
N ARG A 169 21.74 -3.74 -4.88
CA ARG A 169 22.61 -3.90 -3.72
C ARG A 169 23.39 -2.62 -3.46
N GLY A 170 23.30 -2.12 -2.22
CA GLY A 170 23.95 -0.86 -1.80
C GLY A 170 23.23 0.42 -2.25
N LYS A 171 22.13 0.31 -3.01
CA LYS A 171 21.29 1.45 -3.41
C LYS A 171 19.97 1.53 -2.62
N VAL A 172 19.43 0.40 -2.17
CA VAL A 172 18.18 0.34 -1.42
C VAL A 172 18.39 -0.48 -0.15
N LYS A 173 18.07 0.11 0.99
CA LYS A 173 18.14 -0.54 2.30
C LYS A 173 16.80 -1.09 2.76
N TYR A 174 15.71 -0.38 2.52
CA TYR A 174 14.38 -0.70 3.04
C TYR A 174 13.49 -1.28 1.94
N TRP A 175 12.90 -2.45 2.20
CA TRP A 175 12.06 -3.18 1.28
C TRP A 175 10.74 -3.59 1.92
N LEU A 176 9.66 -3.59 1.15
CA LEU A 176 8.36 -4.16 1.52
C LEU A 176 7.98 -5.24 0.52
N THR A 177 7.51 -6.39 1.01
CA THR A 177 7.22 -7.53 0.13
C THR A 177 5.97 -7.31 -0.71
N PHE A 178 4.82 -7.06 -0.06
CA PHE A 178 3.54 -6.81 -0.73
C PHE A 178 2.88 -5.59 -0.12
N ASN A 179 2.31 -4.74 -0.97
CA ASN A 179 1.47 -3.64 -0.49
C ASN A 179 0.15 -4.16 0.02
N GLU A 180 -0.27 -3.71 1.20
CA GLU A 180 -1.59 -4.02 1.77
C GLU A 180 -2.01 -5.49 1.53
N ILE A 181 -1.16 -6.43 1.91
CA ILE A 181 -1.30 -7.86 1.62
C ILE A 181 -2.68 -8.42 2.01
N ASN A 182 -3.32 -7.86 3.04
CA ASN A 182 -4.67 -8.24 3.47
C ASN A 182 -5.76 -7.85 2.46
N MET A 183 -5.48 -6.95 1.50
CA MET A 183 -6.43 -6.58 0.45
C MET A 183 -6.71 -7.71 -0.54
N LEU A 184 -5.90 -8.76 -0.59
CA LEU A 184 -6.20 -9.99 -1.33
C LEU A 184 -7.58 -10.55 -0.96
N LEU A 185 -7.98 -10.51 0.30
CA LEU A 185 -9.29 -11.02 0.74
C LEU A 185 -10.46 -10.14 0.28
N HIS A 186 -10.21 -8.84 0.06
CA HIS A 186 -11.23 -7.84 -0.26
C HIS A 186 -11.31 -7.50 -1.75
N MET A 187 -10.16 -7.38 -2.43
CA MET A 187 -10.03 -7.10 -3.86
C MET A 187 -9.14 -8.14 -4.54
N PRO A 188 -9.62 -9.39 -4.69
CA PRO A 188 -8.78 -10.53 -5.04
C PRO A 188 -8.12 -10.45 -6.43
N PHE A 189 -8.72 -9.82 -7.42
CA PHE A 189 -8.06 -9.64 -8.72
C PHE A 189 -6.97 -8.58 -8.63
N MET A 190 -7.27 -7.45 -8.03
CA MET A 190 -6.30 -6.36 -7.88
C MET A 190 -5.17 -6.77 -6.93
N GLY A 191 -5.49 -7.43 -5.81
CA GLY A 191 -4.50 -7.86 -4.81
C GLY A 191 -3.62 -9.03 -5.25
N ALA A 192 -4.19 -10.01 -5.98
CA ALA A 192 -3.52 -11.28 -6.24
C ALA A 192 -3.79 -11.88 -7.63
N GLY A 193 -4.35 -11.11 -8.57
CA GLY A 193 -4.66 -11.60 -9.92
C GLY A 193 -5.68 -12.76 -9.95
N LEU A 194 -6.58 -12.84 -8.95
CA LEU A 194 -7.51 -13.95 -8.83
C LEU A 194 -8.78 -13.74 -9.65
N LEU A 195 -9.13 -14.75 -10.43
CA LEU A 195 -10.41 -14.89 -11.10
C LEU A 195 -11.02 -16.22 -10.66
N PHE A 196 -12.35 -16.26 -10.49
CA PHE A 196 -13.05 -17.42 -9.96
C PHE A 196 -13.87 -18.08 -11.06
N ALA A 197 -13.78 -19.42 -11.15
CA ALA A 197 -14.65 -20.21 -12.00
C ALA A 197 -16.04 -20.38 -11.37
N PRO A 198 -17.10 -20.58 -12.18
CA PRO A 198 -18.43 -20.91 -11.66
C PRO A 198 -18.36 -22.14 -10.74
N GLY A 199 -18.87 -22.01 -9.52
CA GLY A 199 -18.89 -23.09 -8.52
C GLY A 199 -17.59 -23.30 -7.76
N GLU A 200 -16.54 -22.52 -8.03
CA GLU A 200 -15.29 -22.58 -7.27
C GLU A 200 -15.49 -22.04 -5.83
N ASN A 201 -14.89 -22.70 -4.86
CA ASN A 201 -14.91 -22.20 -3.47
C ASN A 201 -14.00 -20.98 -3.34
N VAL A 202 -14.60 -19.80 -3.41
CA VAL A 202 -13.89 -18.50 -3.39
C VAL A 202 -13.00 -18.36 -2.14
N GLN A 203 -13.46 -18.80 -0.98
CA GLN A 203 -12.66 -18.68 0.25
C GLN A 203 -11.46 -19.62 0.23
N GLN A 204 -11.64 -20.85 -0.23
CA GLN A 204 -10.53 -21.80 -0.41
C GLN A 204 -9.45 -21.21 -1.33
N VAL A 205 -9.86 -20.61 -2.46
CA VAL A 205 -8.90 -19.99 -3.43
C VAL A 205 -8.18 -18.81 -2.82
N LYS A 206 -8.91 -17.91 -2.14
CA LYS A 206 -8.31 -16.73 -1.49
C LYS A 206 -7.29 -17.12 -0.43
N TYR A 207 -7.60 -18.07 0.45
CA TYR A 207 -6.67 -18.49 1.50
C TYR A 207 -5.49 -19.31 0.95
N GLN A 208 -5.69 -20.06 -0.14
CA GLN A 208 -4.57 -20.72 -0.82
C GLN A 208 -3.63 -19.69 -1.46
N ALA A 209 -4.16 -18.68 -2.13
CA ALA A 209 -3.37 -17.58 -2.68
C ALA A 209 -2.64 -16.79 -1.56
N ALA A 210 -3.31 -16.53 -0.45
CA ALA A 210 -2.71 -15.93 0.74
C ALA A 210 -1.52 -16.76 1.25
N HIS A 211 -1.64 -18.09 1.30
CA HIS A 211 -0.54 -18.98 1.67
C HIS A 211 0.65 -18.80 0.73
N HIS A 212 0.42 -18.74 -0.58
CA HIS A 212 1.48 -18.56 -1.56
C HIS A 212 2.17 -17.20 -1.43
N GLU A 213 1.43 -16.10 -1.22
CA GLU A 213 2.04 -14.78 -0.96
C GLU A 213 2.84 -14.75 0.35
N LEU A 214 2.36 -15.40 1.41
CA LEU A 214 3.08 -15.49 2.68
C LEU A 214 4.39 -16.26 2.54
N VAL A 215 4.38 -17.39 1.83
CA VAL A 215 5.59 -18.17 1.53
C VAL A 215 6.55 -17.38 0.63
N ALA A 216 6.02 -16.69 -0.39
CA ALA A 216 6.81 -15.82 -1.26
C ALA A 216 7.46 -14.67 -0.49
N SER A 217 6.72 -14.03 0.44
CA SER A 217 7.25 -13.00 1.33
C SER A 217 8.41 -13.53 2.18
N ALA A 218 8.25 -14.69 2.81
CA ALA A 218 9.31 -15.31 3.61
C ALA A 218 10.55 -15.64 2.76
N LYS A 219 10.35 -16.13 1.55
CA LYS A 219 11.44 -16.42 0.60
C LYS A 219 12.17 -15.14 0.19
N ALA A 220 11.44 -14.05 -0.07
CA ALA A 220 12.03 -12.75 -0.39
C ALA A 220 12.85 -12.19 0.79
N VAL A 221 12.37 -12.27 2.03
CA VAL A 221 13.12 -11.85 3.22
C VAL A 221 14.46 -12.60 3.31
N LYS A 222 14.45 -13.93 3.17
CA LYS A 222 15.68 -14.74 3.22
C LYS A 222 16.65 -14.38 2.09
N LEU A 223 16.15 -14.19 0.87
CA LEU A 223 16.97 -13.78 -0.27
C LEU A 223 17.58 -12.38 -0.04
N ALA A 224 16.80 -11.43 0.47
CA ALA A 224 17.30 -10.09 0.77
C ALA A 224 18.46 -10.14 1.77
N HIS A 225 18.30 -10.84 2.89
CA HIS A 225 19.35 -10.94 3.92
C HIS A 225 20.58 -11.72 3.42
N ALA A 226 20.42 -12.72 2.54
CA ALA A 226 21.54 -13.44 1.96
C ALA A 226 22.37 -12.58 0.97
N ILE A 227 21.69 -11.72 0.19
CA ILE A 227 22.34 -10.87 -0.82
C ILE A 227 22.81 -9.55 -0.22
N MET A 228 22.01 -8.97 0.69
CA MET A 228 22.20 -7.67 1.32
C MET A 228 22.03 -7.80 2.84
N PRO A 229 23.06 -8.19 3.58
CA PRO A 229 22.93 -8.45 5.04
C PRO A 229 22.41 -7.27 5.87
N ASP A 230 22.59 -6.03 5.39
CA ASP A 230 22.13 -4.80 6.06
C ASP A 230 20.73 -4.35 5.62
N ALA A 231 20.09 -5.09 4.70
CA ALA A 231 18.74 -4.75 4.26
C ALA A 231 17.73 -4.99 5.38
N MET A 232 16.72 -4.13 5.42
CA MET A 232 15.56 -4.28 6.30
C MET A 232 14.32 -4.55 5.43
N VAL A 233 13.64 -5.66 5.71
CA VAL A 233 12.45 -6.06 4.97
C VAL A 233 11.23 -6.04 5.86
N GLY A 234 10.21 -5.27 5.49
CA GLY A 234 8.95 -5.14 6.22
C GLY A 234 7.78 -5.84 5.53
N CYS A 235 6.75 -6.12 6.31
CA CYS A 235 5.39 -6.36 5.80
C CYS A 235 4.67 -5.03 5.59
N MET A 236 3.54 -5.04 4.90
CA MET A 236 2.69 -3.85 4.76
C MET A 236 1.21 -4.22 4.82
N LEU A 237 0.52 -3.63 5.80
CA LEU A 237 -0.87 -3.87 6.16
C LEU A 237 -1.75 -2.67 5.83
N ALA A 238 -2.92 -2.89 5.21
CA ALA A 238 -4.01 -1.92 5.25
C ALA A 238 -4.60 -1.91 6.67
N ALA A 239 -4.12 -1.00 7.53
CA ALA A 239 -4.47 -0.97 8.93
C ALA A 239 -5.70 -0.08 9.22
N GLY A 240 -6.14 -0.10 10.45
CA GLY A 240 -7.23 0.66 11.02
C GLY A 240 -7.96 -0.18 12.06
N GLN A 241 -8.10 0.37 13.24
CA GLN A 241 -8.76 -0.28 14.36
C GLN A 241 -10.25 -0.50 14.05
N PHE A 242 -10.79 -1.65 14.40
CA PHE A 242 -12.23 -1.87 14.43
C PHE A 242 -12.79 -1.51 15.81
N TYR A 243 -13.66 -0.51 15.85
CA TYR A 243 -14.41 -0.17 17.06
C TYR A 243 -15.72 -0.94 17.10
N PRO A 244 -16.16 -1.42 18.28
CA PRO A 244 -17.52 -1.87 18.45
C PRO A 244 -18.49 -0.69 18.36
N ARG A 245 -19.61 -0.83 17.66
CA ARG A 245 -20.64 0.22 17.54
C ARG A 245 -21.25 0.56 18.89
N THR A 246 -21.34 -0.43 19.78
CA THR A 246 -21.78 -0.28 21.16
C THR A 246 -20.88 -1.06 22.11
N CYS A 247 -21.00 -0.78 23.42
CA CYS A 247 -20.29 -1.56 24.44
C CYS A 247 -20.95 -2.94 24.74
N ALA A 248 -21.96 -3.38 23.98
CA ALA A 248 -22.53 -4.69 24.11
C ALA A 248 -21.44 -5.77 23.84
N PRO A 249 -21.34 -6.82 24.68
CA PRO A 249 -20.31 -7.84 24.54
C PRO A 249 -20.28 -8.49 23.15
N ALA A 250 -21.41 -8.62 22.47
CA ALA A 250 -21.48 -9.15 21.12
C ALA A 250 -20.81 -8.22 20.08
N ASP A 251 -21.01 -6.89 20.16
CA ASP A 251 -20.33 -5.91 19.32
C ASP A 251 -18.83 -5.90 19.59
N VAL A 252 -18.43 -5.96 20.87
CA VAL A 252 -17.00 -6.03 21.26
C VAL A 252 -16.33 -7.28 20.71
N GLN A 253 -17.01 -8.44 20.77
CA GLN A 253 -16.51 -9.69 20.19
C GLN A 253 -16.39 -9.58 18.66
N ALA A 254 -17.38 -9.00 17.99
CA ALA A 254 -17.34 -8.79 16.53
C ALA A 254 -16.17 -7.90 16.11
N ALA A 255 -15.90 -6.82 16.84
CA ALA A 255 -14.76 -5.94 16.59
C ALA A 255 -13.42 -6.68 16.78
N ALA A 256 -13.28 -7.45 17.85
CA ALA A 256 -12.08 -8.25 18.11
C ALA A 256 -11.83 -9.33 17.03
N GLU A 257 -12.90 -9.90 16.48
CA GLU A 257 -12.81 -10.88 15.38
C GLU A 257 -12.41 -10.20 14.06
N ALA A 258 -12.97 -9.03 13.76
CA ALA A 258 -12.60 -8.24 12.59
C ALA A 258 -11.13 -7.81 12.62
N ASP A 259 -10.62 -7.39 13.79
CA ASP A 259 -9.20 -7.08 13.96
C ASP A 259 -8.31 -8.32 13.73
N ARG A 260 -8.71 -9.51 14.22
CA ARG A 260 -7.97 -10.74 13.94
C ARG A 260 -7.89 -11.06 12.45
N ASP A 261 -8.99 -10.89 11.72
CA ASP A 261 -9.01 -11.09 10.26
C ASP A 261 -8.07 -10.13 9.56
N ASN A 262 -8.07 -8.88 10.00
CA ASN A 262 -7.19 -7.85 9.47
C ASN A 262 -5.71 -8.19 9.71
N TYR A 263 -5.35 -8.70 10.90
CA TYR A 263 -3.97 -9.02 11.27
C TYR A 263 -3.48 -10.39 10.80
N PHE A 264 -4.32 -11.23 10.21
CA PHE A 264 -3.97 -12.59 9.80
C PHE A 264 -2.65 -12.70 9.06
N PHE A 265 -2.46 -11.89 8.03
CA PHE A 265 -1.25 -11.93 7.19
C PHE A 265 0.01 -11.55 7.96
N ILE A 266 -0.05 -10.43 8.68
CA ILE A 266 1.13 -9.95 9.41
C ILE A 266 1.40 -10.75 10.68
N ASP A 267 0.42 -11.46 11.24
CA ASP A 267 0.67 -12.49 12.25
C ASP A 267 1.65 -13.54 11.69
N VAL A 268 1.42 -14.02 10.47
CA VAL A 268 2.30 -15.02 9.85
C VAL A 268 3.64 -14.41 9.45
N GLN A 269 3.64 -13.26 8.78
CA GLN A 269 4.88 -12.59 8.35
C GLN A 269 5.79 -12.18 9.52
N SER A 270 5.22 -11.91 10.70
CA SER A 270 5.98 -11.44 11.86
C SER A 270 6.39 -12.55 12.82
N ARG A 271 5.57 -13.61 12.95
CA ARG A 271 5.79 -14.73 13.89
C ARG A 271 6.31 -16.00 13.22
N GLY A 272 6.19 -16.08 11.88
CA GLY A 272 6.61 -17.23 11.10
C GLY A 272 5.72 -18.45 11.21
N GLU A 273 4.50 -18.29 11.72
CA GLU A 273 3.54 -19.40 11.85
C GLU A 273 2.09 -18.91 11.80
N TYR A 274 1.20 -19.81 11.39
CA TYR A 274 -0.23 -19.56 11.42
C TYR A 274 -0.75 -19.52 12.85
N PRO A 275 -1.47 -18.46 13.28
CA PRO A 275 -2.06 -18.42 14.61
C PRO A 275 -3.13 -19.50 14.77
N VAL A 276 -3.25 -20.05 15.99
CA VAL A 276 -4.17 -21.16 16.30
C VAL A 276 -5.63 -20.79 15.93
N TRP A 277 -6.02 -19.54 16.19
CA TRP A 277 -7.38 -19.08 15.85
C TRP A 277 -7.66 -19.15 14.33
N ALA A 278 -6.65 -18.83 13.49
CA ALA A 278 -6.81 -18.88 12.03
C ALA A 278 -6.92 -20.33 11.53
N LYS A 279 -6.08 -21.24 12.06
CA LYS A 279 -6.17 -22.67 11.74
C LYS A 279 -7.56 -23.21 12.09
N LYS A 280 -8.10 -22.87 13.27
CA LYS A 280 -9.44 -23.29 13.70
C LYS A 280 -10.57 -22.67 12.87
N ARG A 281 -10.40 -21.43 12.42
CA ARG A 281 -11.38 -20.77 11.54
C ARG A 281 -11.41 -21.42 10.16
N MET A 282 -10.25 -21.68 9.56
CA MET A 282 -10.14 -22.38 8.27
C MET A 282 -10.73 -23.78 8.36
N GLU A 283 -10.42 -24.55 9.43
CA GLU A 283 -11.01 -25.88 9.69
C GLU A 283 -12.54 -25.83 9.70
N ARG A 284 -13.15 -24.90 10.46
CA ARG A 284 -14.60 -24.72 10.53
C ARG A 284 -15.23 -24.30 9.20
N ALA A 285 -14.49 -23.54 8.39
CA ALA A 285 -14.92 -23.09 7.06
C ALA A 285 -14.68 -24.14 5.96
N GLY A 286 -14.12 -25.30 6.30
CA GLY A 286 -13.77 -26.35 5.34
C GLY A 286 -12.64 -25.97 4.39
N ILE A 287 -11.77 -25.00 4.80
CA ILE A 287 -10.62 -24.55 4.04
C ILE A 287 -9.43 -25.44 4.39
N ALA A 288 -8.87 -26.13 3.39
CA ALA A 288 -7.70 -26.99 3.51
C ALA A 288 -6.56 -26.44 2.64
N LEU A 289 -5.54 -25.86 3.27
CA LEU A 289 -4.38 -25.34 2.55
C LEU A 289 -3.50 -26.48 2.04
N GLN A 290 -3.07 -26.38 0.79
CA GLN A 290 -1.99 -27.17 0.24
C GLN A 290 -0.66 -26.53 0.66
N VAL A 291 -0.01 -27.16 1.64
CA VAL A 291 1.28 -26.74 2.19
C VAL A 291 2.35 -27.69 1.69
N GLU A 292 3.39 -27.17 1.08
CA GLU A 292 4.51 -27.97 0.60
C GLU A 292 5.53 -28.28 1.71
N PRO A 293 6.27 -29.39 1.59
CA PRO A 293 7.37 -29.68 2.52
C PRO A 293 8.38 -28.53 2.58
N GLY A 294 8.64 -28.04 3.78
CA GLY A 294 9.57 -26.92 4.01
C GLY A 294 8.91 -25.54 4.16
N ASP A 295 7.65 -25.38 3.80
CA ASP A 295 6.95 -24.08 3.93
C ASP A 295 6.92 -23.57 5.38
N GLU A 296 6.63 -24.44 6.34
CA GLU A 296 6.60 -24.05 7.75
C GLU A 296 7.97 -23.56 8.25
N GLN A 297 9.04 -24.23 7.81
CA GLN A 297 10.40 -23.82 8.16
C GLN A 297 10.75 -22.49 7.48
N LEU A 298 10.38 -22.34 6.21
CA LEU A 298 10.63 -21.12 5.45
C LEU A 298 9.90 -19.91 6.08
N LEU A 299 8.65 -20.07 6.49
CA LEU A 299 7.90 -19.03 7.19
C LEU A 299 8.58 -18.61 8.49
N LYS A 300 9.08 -19.55 9.29
CA LYS A 300 9.80 -19.28 10.55
C LYS A 300 11.10 -18.53 10.33
N GLU A 301 11.85 -18.89 9.29
CA GLU A 301 13.16 -18.29 8.99
C GLU A 301 13.07 -16.96 8.24
N GLY A 302 11.94 -16.71 7.55
CA GLY A 302 11.71 -15.55 6.69
C GLY A 302 10.78 -14.51 7.31
N THR A 303 10.84 -14.30 8.64
CA THR A 303 10.04 -13.25 9.30
C THR A 303 10.58 -11.86 9.00
N VAL A 304 9.67 -10.88 8.91
CA VAL A 304 10.01 -9.48 8.59
C VAL A 304 10.74 -8.77 9.74
N ASP A 305 11.52 -7.73 9.41
CA ASP A 305 12.33 -6.97 10.36
C ASP A 305 11.52 -5.87 11.06
N PHE A 306 10.54 -5.29 10.38
CA PHE A 306 9.69 -4.20 10.89
C PHE A 306 8.25 -4.33 10.38
N ILE A 307 7.34 -3.66 11.05
CA ILE A 307 5.90 -3.65 10.68
C ILE A 307 5.57 -2.34 10.00
N SER A 308 5.22 -2.36 8.73
CA SER A 308 4.70 -1.18 8.07
C SER A 308 3.22 -1.29 7.75
N PHE A 309 2.58 -0.14 7.63
CA PHE A 309 1.14 -0.09 7.41
C PHE A 309 0.69 1.22 6.77
N SER A 310 -0.46 1.16 6.10
CA SER A 310 -1.25 2.33 5.73
C SER A 310 -2.30 2.61 6.79
N TYR A 311 -2.56 3.89 7.04
CA TYR A 311 -3.64 4.33 7.91
C TYR A 311 -4.37 5.52 7.30
N TYR A 312 -5.63 5.33 6.96
CA TYR A 312 -6.49 6.39 6.41
C TYR A 312 -7.69 6.65 7.30
N SER A 313 -8.20 5.61 7.95
CA SER A 313 -9.38 5.66 8.80
C SER A 313 -9.41 4.50 9.78
N SER A 314 -10.07 4.69 10.92
CA SER A 314 -10.59 3.59 11.73
C SER A 314 -11.88 3.04 11.13
N ARG A 315 -12.32 1.90 11.63
CA ARG A 315 -13.52 1.20 11.18
C ARG A 315 -14.45 0.97 12.36
N CYS A 316 -15.71 0.68 12.09
CA CYS A 316 -16.70 0.37 13.13
C CYS A 316 -17.54 -0.83 12.71
N THR A 317 -17.82 -1.75 13.61
CA THR A 317 -18.63 -2.95 13.33
C THR A 317 -19.68 -3.17 14.40
N THR A 318 -20.70 -3.96 14.07
CA THR A 318 -21.81 -4.33 14.95
C THR A 318 -22.38 -5.69 14.55
N VAL A 319 -23.07 -6.34 15.45
CA VAL A 319 -23.87 -7.55 15.17
C VAL A 319 -25.30 -7.22 14.73
N ASP A 320 -25.70 -5.95 14.73
CA ASP A 320 -27.03 -5.51 14.28
C ASP A 320 -27.13 -5.60 12.75
N PRO A 321 -27.95 -6.55 12.21
CA PRO A 321 -28.05 -6.76 10.77
C PRO A 321 -28.69 -5.58 10.03
N GLU A 322 -29.54 -4.78 10.69
CA GLU A 322 -30.14 -3.61 10.04
C GLU A 322 -29.10 -2.50 9.79
N LEU A 323 -28.18 -2.32 10.73
CA LEU A 323 -27.08 -1.35 10.57
C LEU A 323 -26.04 -1.88 9.57
N MET A 324 -25.70 -3.17 9.58
CA MET A 324 -24.78 -3.76 8.62
C MET A 324 -25.31 -3.67 7.18
N ASN A 325 -26.60 -3.93 6.98
CA ASN A 325 -27.23 -3.80 5.66
C ASN A 325 -27.31 -2.36 5.13
N LYS A 326 -27.20 -1.38 6.01
CA LYS A 326 -27.17 0.06 5.68
C LYS A 326 -25.77 0.65 5.79
N ALA A 327 -24.74 -0.19 5.73
CA ALA A 327 -23.36 0.24 5.92
C ALA A 327 -22.98 1.34 4.93
N ASN A 328 -22.72 2.55 5.46
CA ASN A 328 -22.24 3.72 4.73
C ASN A 328 -20.76 4.04 5.07
N GLY A 329 -20.04 3.06 5.64
CA GLY A 329 -18.63 3.17 5.95
C GLY A 329 -17.76 2.79 4.75
N ASN A 330 -16.54 2.34 5.02
CA ASN A 330 -15.69 1.77 3.98
C ASN A 330 -16.28 0.42 3.50
N ALA A 331 -17.04 0.46 2.42
CA ALA A 331 -17.77 -0.68 1.89
C ALA A 331 -16.87 -1.87 1.53
N ILE A 332 -15.59 -1.62 1.23
CA ILE A 332 -14.60 -2.66 0.91
C ILE A 332 -14.30 -3.52 2.15
N MET A 333 -14.44 -2.94 3.36
CA MET A 333 -14.06 -3.57 4.62
C MET A 333 -15.28 -3.92 5.50
N ASP A 334 -16.50 -3.94 4.95
CA ASP A 334 -17.75 -4.28 5.67
C ASP A 334 -17.92 -3.51 6.99
N ALA A 335 -17.69 -2.19 6.96
CA ALA A 335 -17.73 -1.32 8.13
C ALA A 335 -19.00 -0.45 8.16
N VAL A 336 -19.53 -0.20 9.35
CA VAL A 336 -20.60 0.76 9.61
C VAL A 336 -20.03 2.13 9.97
N LYS A 337 -20.85 3.19 9.85
CA LYS A 337 -20.45 4.54 10.24
C LYS A 337 -20.25 4.64 11.76
N ASN A 338 -19.09 5.15 12.17
CA ASN A 338 -18.86 5.55 13.56
C ASN A 338 -19.62 6.85 13.85
N PRO A 339 -20.52 6.89 14.86
CA PRO A 339 -21.36 8.06 15.14
C PRO A 339 -20.59 9.25 15.74
N TYR A 340 -19.38 9.03 16.22
CA TYR A 340 -18.58 10.03 16.92
C TYR A 340 -17.52 10.69 16.02
N LEU A 341 -17.33 10.20 14.80
CA LEU A 341 -16.29 10.67 13.90
C LEU A 341 -16.87 11.37 12.67
N LYS A 342 -16.18 12.42 12.24
CA LYS A 342 -16.42 13.03 10.94
C LYS A 342 -15.83 12.12 9.85
N ALA A 343 -16.31 12.26 8.63
CA ALA A 343 -15.81 11.51 7.48
C ALA A 343 -15.37 12.50 6.37
N SER A 344 -14.45 12.02 5.53
CA SER A 344 -14.08 12.69 4.28
C SER A 344 -15.23 12.63 3.26
N ASP A 345 -15.08 13.32 2.11
CA ASP A 345 -16.05 13.29 1.01
C ASP A 345 -16.26 11.87 0.45
N TRP A 346 -15.30 10.97 0.65
CA TRP A 346 -15.39 9.54 0.28
C TRP A 346 -15.86 8.63 1.42
N GLY A 347 -16.40 9.19 2.50
CA GLY A 347 -16.98 8.44 3.61
C GLY A 347 -15.98 7.81 4.59
N TRP A 348 -14.69 8.12 4.48
CA TRP A 348 -13.67 7.59 5.38
C TRP A 348 -13.60 8.38 6.67
N ALA A 349 -13.71 7.69 7.80
CA ALA A 349 -13.66 8.32 9.12
C ALA A 349 -12.30 8.99 9.37
N ILE A 350 -12.34 10.25 9.83
CA ILE A 350 -11.13 10.99 10.22
C ILE A 350 -10.90 10.73 11.70
N ASP A 351 -9.88 9.95 12.02
CA ASP A 351 -9.59 9.48 13.36
C ASP A 351 -8.09 9.47 13.69
N PRO A 352 -7.55 10.62 14.12
CA PRO A 352 -6.15 10.68 14.54
C PRO A 352 -5.82 9.79 15.75
N VAL A 353 -6.74 9.68 16.72
CA VAL A 353 -6.55 8.84 17.91
C VAL A 353 -6.49 7.36 17.52
N GLY A 354 -7.28 6.95 16.53
CA GLY A 354 -7.23 5.60 15.97
C GLY A 354 -5.87 5.23 15.39
N LEU A 355 -5.11 6.20 14.85
CA LEU A 355 -3.73 5.98 14.44
C LEU A 355 -2.83 5.59 15.63
N ARG A 356 -2.93 6.32 16.76
CA ARG A 356 -2.16 6.00 17.98
C ARG A 356 -2.53 4.62 18.53
N ILE A 357 -3.83 4.30 18.58
CA ILE A 357 -4.32 2.99 19.01
C ILE A 357 -3.77 1.88 18.09
N THR A 358 -3.81 2.09 16.77
CA THR A 358 -3.29 1.13 15.78
C THR A 358 -1.80 0.89 15.96
N MET A 359 -0.99 1.95 16.10
CA MET A 359 0.45 1.85 16.34
C MET A 359 0.77 1.03 17.60
N ASN A 360 0.11 1.35 18.72
CA ASN A 360 0.29 0.63 19.98
C ASN A 360 -0.14 -0.83 19.84
N SER A 361 -1.28 -1.11 19.23
CA SER A 361 -1.77 -2.48 19.04
C SER A 361 -0.80 -3.32 18.21
N LEU A 362 -0.20 -2.75 17.16
CA LEU A 362 0.78 -3.44 16.31
C LEU A 362 2.09 -3.69 17.07
N TYR A 363 2.58 -2.69 17.80
CA TYR A 363 3.81 -2.84 18.56
C TYR A 363 3.65 -3.84 19.70
N ASP A 364 2.57 -3.75 20.48
CA ASP A 364 2.27 -4.70 21.55
C ASP A 364 2.18 -6.14 21.06
N ARG A 365 1.61 -6.32 19.84
CA ARG A 365 1.40 -7.63 19.25
C ARG A 365 2.68 -8.28 18.71
N TYR A 366 3.60 -7.50 18.12
CA TYR A 366 4.73 -8.03 17.36
C TYR A 366 6.11 -7.66 17.95
N GLN A 367 6.20 -6.63 18.77
CA GLN A 367 7.46 -6.12 19.36
C GLN A 367 8.52 -5.83 18.28
N LYS A 368 8.09 -5.38 17.10
CA LYS A 368 8.95 -4.95 16.00
C LYS A 368 8.69 -3.47 15.72
N PRO A 369 9.71 -2.69 15.33
CA PRO A 369 9.54 -1.27 15.07
C PRO A 369 8.42 -1.01 14.04
N PRO A 370 7.46 -0.12 14.31
CA PRO A 370 6.45 0.26 13.32
C PRO A 370 6.98 1.33 12.36
N PHE A 371 6.41 1.37 11.15
CA PHE A 371 6.63 2.40 10.14
C PHE A 371 5.30 2.74 9.46
N ILE A 372 4.87 4.00 9.54
CA ILE A 372 3.69 4.46 8.82
C ILE A 372 4.12 4.81 7.39
N VAL A 373 3.80 3.93 6.43
CA VAL A 373 4.24 4.10 5.04
C VAL A 373 3.19 4.69 4.12
N GLU A 374 1.96 4.85 4.61
CA GLU A 374 0.90 5.63 3.96
C GLU A 374 -0.04 6.25 5.00
N ASN A 375 -0.32 7.54 4.83
CA ASN A 375 -1.38 8.27 5.52
C ASN A 375 -1.70 9.53 4.72
N GLY A 376 -2.96 9.91 4.62
CA GLY A 376 -3.35 11.10 3.90
C GLY A 376 -4.86 11.29 3.78
N LEU A 377 -5.27 12.47 3.33
CA LEU A 377 -6.65 12.84 3.07
C LEU A 377 -6.87 13.03 1.57
N GLY A 378 -7.73 12.20 0.99
CA GLY A 378 -8.26 12.44 -0.35
C GLY A 378 -9.30 13.55 -0.30
N ALA A 379 -9.12 14.60 -1.08
CA ALA A 379 -10.01 15.77 -1.13
C ALA A 379 -10.10 16.35 -2.54
N VAL A 380 -11.15 17.12 -2.79
CA VAL A 380 -11.29 17.91 -4.01
C VAL A 380 -10.63 19.26 -3.78
N ASP A 381 -9.53 19.51 -4.50
CA ASP A 381 -8.83 20.80 -4.40
C ASP A 381 -9.45 21.82 -5.35
N LYS A 382 -9.42 23.08 -4.95
CA LYS A 382 -9.84 24.22 -5.76
C LYS A 382 -8.61 25.03 -6.17
N VAL A 383 -8.42 25.20 -7.46
CA VAL A 383 -7.42 26.12 -8.01
C VAL A 383 -8.03 27.50 -8.08
N GLU A 384 -7.44 28.48 -7.40
CA GLU A 384 -7.89 29.86 -7.39
C GLU A 384 -7.47 30.61 -8.69
N ALA A 385 -8.00 31.80 -8.90
CA ALA A 385 -7.77 32.56 -10.14
C ALA A 385 -6.28 32.93 -10.37
N ASP A 386 -5.51 33.03 -9.30
CA ASP A 386 -4.06 33.29 -9.33
C ASP A 386 -3.21 31.99 -9.41
N GLY A 387 -3.86 30.83 -9.47
CA GLY A 387 -3.22 29.51 -9.51
C GLY A 387 -2.85 28.94 -8.13
N SER A 388 -3.14 29.64 -7.04
CA SER A 388 -2.92 29.12 -5.67
C SER A 388 -3.94 28.04 -5.30
N ILE A 389 -3.55 27.17 -4.37
CA ILE A 389 -4.41 26.10 -3.83
C ILE A 389 -4.32 26.11 -2.31
N HIS A 390 -5.41 26.52 -1.67
CA HIS A 390 -5.51 26.67 -0.21
C HIS A 390 -6.12 25.39 0.38
N ASP A 391 -5.30 24.41 0.72
CA ASP A 391 -5.70 23.10 1.19
C ASP A 391 -5.52 22.92 2.72
N THR A 392 -6.00 23.88 3.50
CA THR A 392 -5.92 23.89 4.96
C THR A 392 -6.56 22.65 5.61
N TYR A 393 -7.61 22.08 5.00
CA TYR A 393 -8.22 20.82 5.41
C TYR A 393 -7.24 19.64 5.40
N ARG A 394 -6.28 19.62 4.47
CA ARG A 394 -5.21 18.62 4.42
C ARG A 394 -4.18 18.85 5.52
N ILE A 395 -3.81 20.11 5.73
CA ILE A 395 -2.92 20.52 6.83
C ILE A 395 -3.51 20.10 8.17
N ASP A 396 -4.79 20.39 8.42
CA ASP A 396 -5.47 20.06 9.68
C ASP A 396 -5.54 18.55 9.91
N TYR A 397 -5.82 17.78 8.86
CA TYR A 397 -5.81 16.31 8.92
C TYR A 397 -4.43 15.78 9.32
N LEU A 398 -3.39 16.19 8.60
CA LEU A 398 -2.02 15.70 8.83
C LEU A 398 -1.48 16.16 10.19
N ARG A 399 -1.71 17.42 10.59
CA ARG A 399 -1.35 17.96 11.90
C ARG A 399 -1.89 17.08 13.01
N ALA A 400 -3.19 16.80 12.99
CA ALA A 400 -3.82 16.00 14.02
C ALA A 400 -3.26 14.57 14.11
N HIS A 401 -2.87 13.97 12.98
CA HIS A 401 -2.25 12.64 12.95
C HIS A 401 -0.79 12.68 13.46
N ILE A 402 -0.01 13.69 13.05
CA ILE A 402 1.38 13.88 13.51
C ILE A 402 1.44 14.10 15.03
N GLU A 403 0.49 14.84 15.60
CA GLU A 403 0.36 15.00 17.06
C GLU A 403 0.15 13.66 17.79
N GLN A 404 -0.56 12.72 17.18
CA GLN A 404 -0.73 11.39 17.75
C GLN A 404 0.51 10.51 17.60
N MET A 405 1.29 10.68 16.55
CA MET A 405 2.59 10.02 16.41
C MET A 405 3.58 10.53 17.46
N GLU A 406 3.61 11.85 17.71
CA GLU A 406 4.42 12.45 18.77
C GLU A 406 4.10 11.82 20.13
N LYS A 407 2.81 11.69 20.46
CA LYS A 407 2.37 11.05 21.71
C LYS A 407 2.77 9.57 21.77
N ALA A 408 2.59 8.83 20.67
CA ALA A 408 2.99 7.43 20.61
C ALA A 408 4.50 7.24 20.88
N ILE A 409 5.33 8.13 20.38
CA ILE A 409 6.78 8.11 20.62
C ILE A 409 7.11 8.51 22.06
N ASN A 410 6.59 9.64 22.53
CA ASN A 410 7.05 10.27 23.78
C ASN A 410 6.30 9.81 25.03
N GLU A 411 5.02 9.43 24.91
CA GLU A 411 4.20 8.97 26.04
C GLU A 411 4.15 7.43 26.09
N ASP A 412 4.03 6.76 24.93
CA ASP A 412 3.86 5.30 24.87
C ASP A 412 5.20 4.57 24.64
N GLY A 413 6.27 5.29 24.24
CA GLY A 413 7.61 4.74 24.05
C GLY A 413 7.78 3.93 22.76
N LEU A 414 6.99 4.20 21.72
CA LEU A 414 7.07 3.49 20.45
C LEU A 414 8.36 3.83 19.69
N PRO A 415 9.10 2.82 19.18
CA PRO A 415 10.24 3.02 18.30
C PRO A 415 9.81 3.21 16.85
N LEU A 416 9.02 4.27 16.56
CA LEU A 416 8.52 4.56 15.23
C LEU A 416 9.67 4.97 14.30
N LEU A 417 9.86 4.25 13.18
CA LEU A 417 10.97 4.47 12.25
C LEU A 417 10.79 5.69 11.37
N GLY A 418 9.55 5.96 10.95
CA GLY A 418 9.28 7.04 10.01
C GLY A 418 7.82 7.18 9.65
N TYR A 419 7.58 8.17 8.80
CA TYR A 419 6.27 8.54 8.30
C TYR A 419 6.37 9.01 6.86
N THR A 420 5.71 8.30 5.95
CA THR A 420 5.57 8.72 4.56
C THR A 420 4.11 8.97 4.26
N THR A 421 3.79 10.20 3.85
CA THR A 421 2.44 10.59 3.46
C THR A 421 2.06 9.92 2.14
N TRP A 422 0.80 9.51 2.00
CA TRP A 422 0.34 8.96 0.73
C TRP A 422 0.17 10.05 -0.32
N GLY A 423 0.76 9.81 -1.50
CA GLY A 423 0.65 10.68 -2.65
C GLY A 423 1.14 12.10 -2.37
N PRO A 424 2.44 12.33 -2.09
CA PRO A 424 2.98 13.68 -1.88
C PRO A 424 2.81 14.57 -3.12
N ILE A 425 2.62 13.97 -4.27
CA ILE A 425 2.18 14.53 -5.54
C ILE A 425 0.84 13.90 -5.91
N ASP A 426 -0.10 14.66 -6.48
CA ASP A 426 -1.37 14.14 -6.93
C ASP A 426 -1.16 12.98 -7.90
N LEU A 427 -1.92 11.92 -7.71
CA LEU A 427 -1.81 10.69 -8.49
C LEU A 427 -3.19 10.06 -8.69
N VAL A 428 -3.28 9.07 -9.56
CA VAL A 428 -4.52 8.33 -9.81
C VAL A 428 -4.95 7.58 -8.56
N SER A 429 -6.19 7.76 -8.11
CA SER A 429 -6.74 7.03 -6.98
C SER A 429 -6.84 5.52 -7.28
N ALA A 430 -6.28 4.66 -6.44
CA ALA A 430 -6.35 3.21 -6.60
C ALA A 430 -7.80 2.70 -6.58
N SER A 431 -8.61 3.17 -5.62
CA SER A 431 -9.99 2.70 -5.47
C SER A 431 -10.92 3.19 -6.57
N THR A 432 -10.87 4.48 -6.93
CA THR A 432 -11.86 5.10 -7.83
C THR A 432 -11.35 5.34 -9.25
N GLY A 433 -10.04 5.31 -9.48
CA GLY A 433 -9.42 5.69 -10.76
C GLY A 433 -9.46 7.18 -11.05
N GLU A 434 -9.85 8.00 -10.07
CA GLU A 434 -10.05 9.45 -10.22
C GLU A 434 -8.79 10.24 -9.95
N MET A 435 -8.57 11.31 -10.71
CA MET A 435 -7.58 12.34 -10.39
C MET A 435 -8.12 13.39 -9.40
N LYS A 436 -9.44 13.67 -9.38
CA LYS A 436 -10.05 14.65 -8.47
C LYS A 436 -9.93 14.29 -6.99
N LYS A 437 -9.72 13.00 -6.66
CA LYS A 437 -9.44 12.53 -5.29
C LYS A 437 -7.97 12.78 -4.96
N ARG A 438 -7.63 14.01 -4.65
CA ARG A 438 -6.27 14.48 -4.51
C ARG A 438 -5.73 14.32 -3.09
N TYR A 439 -4.50 13.83 -2.99
CA TYR A 439 -3.79 13.64 -1.73
C TYR A 439 -2.58 14.57 -1.59
N GLY A 440 -2.07 15.09 -2.73
CA GLY A 440 -0.74 15.66 -2.84
C GLY A 440 -0.57 17.02 -2.17
N PHE A 441 0.67 17.29 -1.81
CA PHE A 441 1.21 18.63 -1.56
C PHE A 441 1.53 19.34 -2.88
N ILE A 442 1.72 18.54 -3.92
CA ILE A 442 2.02 18.99 -5.28
C ILE A 442 0.80 18.67 -6.12
N TYR A 443 0.20 19.69 -6.69
CA TYR A 443 -0.90 19.57 -7.65
C TYR A 443 -0.35 19.15 -9.01
N VAL A 444 -1.06 18.23 -9.67
CA VAL A 444 -0.82 17.88 -11.07
C VAL A 444 -2.03 18.30 -11.89
N ASP A 445 -1.81 19.10 -12.92
CA ASP A 445 -2.86 19.55 -13.83
C ASP A 445 -3.33 18.41 -14.74
N LYS A 446 -4.28 17.63 -14.21
CA LYS A 446 -4.94 16.53 -14.88
C LYS A 446 -6.31 16.30 -14.28
N ASP A 447 -7.33 16.06 -15.14
CA ASP A 447 -8.69 15.71 -14.74
C ASP A 447 -8.96 14.19 -14.79
N ASN A 448 -10.21 13.80 -14.48
CA ASN A 448 -10.60 12.39 -14.50
C ASN A 448 -10.66 11.78 -15.90
N GLU A 449 -10.82 12.60 -16.93
CA GLU A 449 -10.86 12.21 -18.35
C GLU A 449 -9.46 12.16 -18.99
N GLY A 450 -8.40 12.42 -18.18
CA GLY A 450 -7.02 12.41 -18.65
C GLY A 450 -6.58 13.70 -19.34
N LYS A 451 -7.37 14.78 -19.24
CA LYS A 451 -7.05 16.08 -19.84
C LYS A 451 -6.27 16.95 -18.86
N GLY A 452 -5.36 17.74 -19.39
CA GLY A 452 -4.51 18.66 -18.62
C GLY A 452 -3.13 18.76 -19.24
N THR A 453 -2.27 19.54 -18.62
CA THR A 453 -0.90 19.81 -19.10
C THR A 453 0.14 18.97 -18.36
N LEU A 454 -0.27 18.21 -17.33
CA LEU A 454 0.62 17.53 -16.39
C LEU A 454 1.56 18.47 -15.61
N ALA A 455 1.36 19.78 -15.67
CA ALA A 455 2.17 20.74 -14.93
C ALA A 455 2.06 20.50 -13.41
N ARG A 456 3.20 20.65 -12.72
CA ARG A 456 3.30 20.52 -11.27
C ARG A 456 3.26 21.88 -10.62
N SER A 457 2.41 22.07 -9.57
CA SER A 457 2.40 23.29 -8.77
C SER A 457 2.28 22.96 -7.27
N ARG A 458 2.83 23.86 -6.44
CA ARG A 458 2.87 23.66 -4.98
C ARG A 458 1.57 24.18 -4.36
N LYS A 459 1.00 23.40 -3.42
CA LYS A 459 -0.16 23.79 -2.60
C LYS A 459 0.33 24.44 -1.29
N ASP A 460 -0.56 25.02 -0.50
CA ASP A 460 -0.22 25.55 0.82
C ASP A 460 0.39 24.47 1.73
N SER A 461 -0.15 23.26 1.67
CA SER A 461 0.35 22.11 2.41
C SER A 461 1.80 21.73 2.07
N PHE A 462 2.30 22.07 0.88
CA PHE A 462 3.72 21.87 0.51
C PHE A 462 4.65 22.63 1.44
N TYR A 463 4.38 23.90 1.65
CA TYR A 463 5.20 24.78 2.50
C TYR A 463 5.04 24.43 3.98
N TRP A 464 3.84 24.04 4.39
CA TRP A 464 3.57 23.58 5.74
C TRP A 464 4.36 22.30 6.05
N TYR A 465 4.30 21.28 5.18
CA TYR A 465 4.99 20.01 5.43
C TYR A 465 6.52 20.16 5.36
N LYS A 466 7.03 21.04 4.47
CA LYS A 466 8.44 21.45 4.47
C LYS A 466 8.89 21.98 5.83
N LYS A 467 8.08 22.83 6.45
CA LYS A 467 8.36 23.38 7.79
C LYS A 467 8.31 22.28 8.87
N VAL A 468 7.34 21.37 8.81
CA VAL A 468 7.24 20.23 9.71
C VAL A 468 8.52 19.39 9.67
N ILE A 469 8.98 19.02 8.48
CA ILE A 469 10.20 18.22 8.32
C ILE A 469 11.44 18.97 8.81
N ALA A 470 11.57 20.25 8.46
CA ALA A 470 12.72 21.06 8.85
C ALA A 470 12.83 21.26 10.38
N SER A 471 11.71 21.20 11.08
CA SER A 471 11.64 21.33 12.55
C SER A 471 11.60 19.98 13.29
N ASP A 472 11.76 18.86 12.60
CA ASP A 472 11.55 17.52 13.20
C ASP A 472 10.20 17.40 13.95
N GLY A 473 9.14 17.97 13.35
CA GLY A 473 7.78 17.95 13.90
C GLY A 473 7.53 18.92 15.07
N GLU A 474 8.48 19.80 15.41
CA GLU A 474 8.29 20.77 16.49
C GLU A 474 7.31 21.91 16.11
N ASP A 475 7.36 22.34 14.86
CA ASP A 475 6.49 23.39 14.32
C ASP A 475 5.38 22.81 13.43
N LEU A 476 4.21 22.64 14.01
CA LEU A 476 2.98 22.20 13.35
C LEU A 476 1.99 23.36 13.09
N ALA A 477 2.34 24.59 13.39
CA ALA A 477 1.46 25.76 13.25
C ALA A 477 1.04 26.03 11.79
#